data_c8a2787469a7b378200f27bc04ff2b39
#
_entry.id   c8a2787469a7b378200f27bc04ff2b39
#
_cell.length_a   1.000
_cell.length_b   1.000
_cell.length_c   1.000
_cell.angle_alpha   90.00
_cell.angle_beta   90.00
_cell.angle_gamma   90.00
#
_symmetry.space_group_name_H-M   'P 1'
#
loop_
_entity.id
_entity.type
_entity.pdbx_description
1 polymer ?
#
loop_
_entity_poly.entity_id
_entity_poly.type
_entity_poly.pdbx_seq_one_letter_code
_entity_poly.pdbx_strand_id
1 'polypeptide(L)'
;MPRVLAAAFKHETNTFSPLPTDLAAYAARCLRHGADIPAYFQGTATEMGAFIDAGHRHGWDLVHTVAADATPSGKVTREAFDTIAGTIEAALRDQRPFDAVLLCLHGAMVAEHVDDGEGELLRRLRAVAGAHLPIGITLDLHANVTDAMAQRASVIVSYRTYPHVDQYDTGKRCADLIARTLDGEIRPACTVARGPMIDALDHGRTTAPGPMLETLAHADSLRARTPGVLDIGINAGFPWADIDAAGPSVVIVYDSKAGLRDTAPIAATLLDRIWRDRRRTTVQPLPLQAGMAAIADALALPGDGMVLVADGADNPGGGGLEDSVALLGALIDAGVDRVAFGMICDPATLQACIAAGPGATLAVQLGGHSGGAFQGPLALRVQVVSVQPGQFTFTGPMSRGITLDIGPTAVVRVGGIDIVVAGTRHQVLDPGFFTHAGLDPAHYDLVVVKSSQHFRAAFGPMARTILVIDSGDGLTSFDLAAFGHTRVRRPVHPLDELPD
;
A
#
# COMPACT_ATOMS: atom_id res chain seq x y z
N MET A 1 -33.39 -4.99 -12.02
CA MET A 1 -32.02 -4.39 -12.03
C MET A 1 -31.46 -4.54 -10.63
N PRO A 2 -30.42 -5.35 -10.43
CA PRO A 2 -29.83 -5.50 -9.10
C PRO A 2 -29.31 -4.17 -8.56
N ARG A 3 -29.53 -3.94 -7.27
CA ARG A 3 -29.06 -2.74 -6.57
C ARG A 3 -27.86 -3.08 -5.69
N VAL A 4 -26.71 -2.48 -5.98
CA VAL A 4 -25.43 -2.83 -5.37
C VAL A 4 -24.84 -1.62 -4.66
N LEU A 5 -24.53 -1.78 -3.37
CA LEU A 5 -23.82 -0.76 -2.61
C LEU A 5 -22.31 -0.86 -2.90
N ALA A 6 -21.67 0.26 -3.20
CA ALA A 6 -20.23 0.36 -3.38
C ALA A 6 -19.61 1.36 -2.40
N ALA A 7 -18.51 0.95 -1.75
CA ALA A 7 -17.74 1.79 -0.84
C ALA A 7 -16.25 1.44 -0.88
N ALA A 8 -15.41 2.37 -0.40
CA ALA A 8 -14.02 2.11 -0.09
C ALA A 8 -13.70 2.58 1.33
N PHE A 9 -12.98 1.75 2.08
CA PHE A 9 -12.45 2.11 3.39
C PHE A 9 -11.10 1.43 3.55
N LYS A 10 -10.03 2.11 3.11
CA LYS A 10 -8.68 1.57 3.01
C LYS A 10 -7.75 2.22 4.01
N HIS A 11 -6.97 1.40 4.70
CA HIS A 11 -5.83 1.82 5.49
C HIS A 11 -4.87 0.64 5.71
N GLU A 12 -3.58 0.90 5.60
CA GLU A 12 -2.50 0.01 5.99
C GLU A 12 -1.86 0.56 7.27
N THR A 13 -2.03 -0.15 8.37
CA THR A 13 -1.65 0.35 9.69
C THR A 13 -0.30 -0.18 10.12
N ASN A 14 0.68 0.71 10.20
CA ASN A 14 1.94 0.47 10.91
C ASN A 14 1.73 0.76 12.40
N THR A 15 1.63 -0.27 13.22
CA THR A 15 1.33 -0.10 14.66
C THR A 15 2.48 0.52 15.45
N PHE A 16 3.67 0.64 14.87
CA PHE A 16 4.83 1.29 15.45
C PHE A 16 4.88 2.80 15.11
N SER A 17 4.05 3.27 14.19
CA SER A 17 3.97 4.69 13.86
C SER A 17 3.27 5.47 14.99
N PRO A 18 3.88 6.59 15.46
CA PRO A 18 3.29 7.43 16.50
C PRO A 18 2.16 8.33 15.97
N LEU A 19 2.00 8.45 14.65
CA LEU A 19 1.03 9.34 14.01
C LEU A 19 -0.31 8.62 13.86
N PRO A 20 -1.37 8.98 14.59
CA PRO A 20 -2.68 8.37 14.43
C PRO A 20 -3.29 8.72 13.06
N THR A 21 -4.18 7.86 12.57
CA THR A 21 -4.94 8.09 11.35
C THR A 21 -6.35 8.56 11.71
N ASP A 22 -6.58 9.86 11.65
CA ASP A 22 -7.84 10.51 11.93
C ASP A 22 -8.62 10.87 10.65
N LEU A 23 -9.76 11.55 10.79
CA LEU A 23 -10.55 12.02 9.64
C LEU A 23 -9.80 13.00 8.75
N ALA A 24 -8.90 13.82 9.33
CA ALA A 24 -8.09 14.77 8.56
C ALA A 24 -7.08 14.02 7.66
N ALA A 25 -6.51 12.91 8.13
CA ALA A 25 -5.63 12.05 7.32
C ALA A 25 -6.37 11.46 6.10
N TYR A 26 -7.62 11.03 6.27
CA TYR A 26 -8.45 10.60 5.13
C TYR A 26 -8.77 11.76 4.19
N ALA A 27 -9.15 12.92 4.73
CA ALA A 27 -9.45 14.11 3.92
C ALA A 27 -8.25 14.59 3.11
N ALA A 28 -7.04 14.46 3.67
CA ALA A 28 -5.79 14.85 3.01
C ALA A 28 -5.44 13.98 1.80
N ARG A 29 -5.89 12.72 1.75
CA ARG A 29 -5.62 11.84 0.61
C ARG A 29 -6.88 11.58 -0.23
N CYS A 30 -7.87 10.91 0.35
CA CYS A 30 -9.13 10.65 -0.33
C CYS A 30 -10.25 10.44 0.69
N LEU A 31 -11.18 11.39 0.73
CA LEU A 31 -12.47 11.23 1.41
C LEU A 31 -13.55 11.81 0.49
N ARG A 32 -14.32 10.94 -0.16
CA ARG A 32 -15.33 11.30 -1.15
C ARG A 32 -16.68 10.68 -0.75
N HIS A 33 -17.78 11.32 -1.11
CA HIS A 33 -19.12 10.86 -0.79
C HIS A 33 -20.04 10.87 -2.01
N GLY A 34 -20.91 9.90 -2.09
CA GLY A 34 -22.01 9.86 -3.06
C GLY A 34 -21.56 10.08 -4.51
N ALA A 35 -22.08 11.14 -5.15
CA ALA A 35 -21.81 11.46 -6.56
C ALA A 35 -20.36 11.86 -6.87
N ASP A 36 -19.58 12.29 -5.87
CA ASP A 36 -18.18 12.64 -6.07
C ASP A 36 -17.32 11.39 -6.32
N ILE A 37 -17.80 10.19 -5.93
CA ILE A 37 -17.06 8.95 -6.11
C ILE A 37 -16.94 8.58 -7.58
N PRO A 38 -18.03 8.42 -8.36
CA PRO A 38 -17.90 8.15 -9.79
C PRO A 38 -17.21 9.29 -10.54
N ALA A 39 -17.40 10.55 -10.15
CA ALA A 39 -16.71 11.68 -10.78
C ALA A 39 -15.17 11.58 -10.63
N TYR A 40 -14.69 11.00 -9.53
CA TYR A 40 -13.26 10.86 -9.25
C TYR A 40 -12.66 9.55 -9.80
N PHE A 41 -13.39 8.42 -9.74
CA PHE A 41 -12.84 7.10 -10.04
C PHE A 41 -13.20 6.56 -11.43
N GLN A 42 -14.18 7.13 -12.15
CA GLN A 42 -14.55 6.64 -13.47
C GLN A 42 -13.38 6.75 -14.46
N GLY A 43 -13.10 5.65 -15.15
CA GLY A 43 -11.99 5.59 -16.12
C GLY A 43 -10.59 5.48 -15.50
N THR A 44 -10.48 5.28 -14.19
CA THR A 44 -9.20 5.08 -13.50
C THR A 44 -8.84 3.60 -13.39
N ALA A 45 -7.55 3.30 -13.25
CA ALA A 45 -7.03 1.94 -13.07
C ALA A 45 -7.10 1.49 -11.59
N THR A 46 -8.29 1.63 -10.97
CA THR A 46 -8.54 1.30 -9.56
C THR A 46 -9.67 0.28 -9.41
N GLU A 47 -9.81 -0.33 -8.21
CA GLU A 47 -10.90 -1.25 -7.93
C GLU A 47 -12.27 -0.56 -8.01
N MET A 48 -12.37 0.68 -7.51
CA MET A 48 -13.62 1.45 -7.60
C MET A 48 -13.96 1.78 -9.06
N GLY A 49 -12.97 2.10 -9.91
CA GLY A 49 -13.16 2.25 -11.35
C GLY A 49 -13.72 0.97 -11.99
N ALA A 50 -13.20 -0.19 -11.60
CA ALA A 50 -13.70 -1.48 -12.05
C ALA A 50 -15.12 -1.79 -11.56
N PHE A 51 -15.49 -1.38 -10.33
CA PHE A 51 -16.86 -1.53 -9.82
C PHE A 51 -17.85 -0.66 -10.59
N ILE A 52 -17.45 0.58 -10.93
CA ILE A 52 -18.27 1.49 -11.76
C ILE A 52 -18.52 0.86 -13.13
N ASP A 53 -17.45 0.36 -13.78
CA ASP A 53 -17.55 -0.29 -15.09
C ASP A 53 -18.37 -1.59 -15.04
N ALA A 54 -18.27 -2.35 -13.95
CA ALA A 54 -19.10 -3.54 -13.72
C ALA A 54 -20.58 -3.16 -13.57
N GLY A 55 -20.89 -2.08 -12.84
CA GLY A 55 -22.24 -1.54 -12.73
C GLY A 55 -22.85 -1.26 -14.10
N HIS A 56 -22.10 -0.59 -15.00
CA HIS A 56 -22.54 -0.35 -16.38
C HIS A 56 -22.71 -1.65 -17.18
N ARG A 57 -21.74 -2.57 -17.10
CA ARG A 57 -21.72 -3.82 -17.86
C ARG A 57 -22.86 -4.76 -17.49
N HIS A 58 -23.16 -4.87 -16.19
CA HIS A 58 -24.20 -5.76 -15.67
C HIS A 58 -25.55 -5.07 -15.46
N GLY A 59 -25.66 -3.78 -15.76
CA GLY A 59 -26.88 -3.01 -15.58
C GLY A 59 -27.32 -2.89 -14.11
N TRP A 60 -26.37 -2.67 -13.20
CA TRP A 60 -26.65 -2.50 -11.78
C TRP A 60 -27.04 -1.04 -11.44
N ASP A 61 -27.95 -0.86 -10.47
CA ASP A 61 -28.12 0.39 -9.74
C ASP A 61 -27.01 0.46 -8.69
N LEU A 62 -25.86 1.11 -9.04
CA LEU A 62 -24.69 1.18 -8.18
C LEU A 62 -24.80 2.41 -7.26
N VAL A 63 -25.00 2.16 -5.97
CA VAL A 63 -25.14 3.19 -4.94
C VAL A 63 -23.78 3.41 -4.27
N HIS A 64 -23.16 4.55 -4.55
CA HIS A 64 -21.90 4.96 -3.93
C HIS A 64 -22.16 5.65 -2.59
N THR A 65 -21.44 5.28 -1.54
CA THR A 65 -21.62 5.84 -0.19
C THR A 65 -20.45 6.72 0.23
N VAL A 66 -19.32 6.09 0.53
CA VAL A 66 -18.06 6.75 0.90
C VAL A 66 -16.89 6.04 0.22
N ALA A 67 -15.89 6.80 -0.18
CA ALA A 67 -14.58 6.31 -0.55
C ALA A 67 -13.56 7.03 0.34
N ALA A 68 -12.98 6.28 1.27
CA ALA A 68 -12.00 6.75 2.25
C ALA A 68 -10.71 5.94 2.10
N ASP A 69 -9.59 6.62 1.84
CA ASP A 69 -8.25 6.06 1.72
C ASP A 69 -7.25 7.05 2.32
N ALA A 70 -6.53 6.66 3.37
CA ALA A 70 -5.50 7.47 4.01
C ALA A 70 -4.11 6.92 3.72
N THR A 71 -3.10 7.80 3.72
CA THR A 71 -1.70 7.37 3.64
C THR A 71 -1.38 6.45 4.82
N PRO A 72 -0.73 5.29 4.61
CA PRO A 72 -0.34 4.38 5.67
C PRO A 72 0.33 5.10 6.84
N SER A 73 -0.08 4.78 8.06
CA SER A 73 0.34 5.46 9.30
C SER A 73 0.02 4.59 10.51
N GLY A 74 -0.03 5.17 11.71
CA GLY A 74 -0.47 4.51 12.93
C GLY A 74 -1.97 4.18 12.93
N LYS A 75 -2.44 3.71 14.05
CA LYS A 75 -3.81 3.19 14.20
C LYS A 75 -4.87 4.21 13.78
N VAL A 76 -5.90 3.70 13.11
CA VAL A 76 -7.10 4.48 12.80
C VAL A 76 -7.80 4.87 14.10
N THR A 77 -8.07 6.16 14.30
CA THR A 77 -8.77 6.61 15.49
C THR A 77 -10.18 6.02 15.54
N ARG A 78 -10.68 5.79 16.74
CA ARG A 78 -12.07 5.31 16.92
C ARG A 78 -13.07 6.21 16.21
N GLU A 79 -12.91 7.53 16.31
CA GLU A 79 -13.78 8.51 15.67
C GLU A 79 -13.80 8.35 14.15
N ALA A 80 -12.62 8.28 13.52
CA ALA A 80 -12.51 8.10 12.06
C ALA A 80 -13.15 6.79 11.62
N PHE A 81 -12.85 5.70 12.33
CA PHE A 81 -13.43 4.39 12.04
C PHE A 81 -14.95 4.40 12.16
N ASP A 82 -15.49 4.88 13.29
CA ASP A 82 -16.93 4.90 13.54
C ASP A 82 -17.68 5.81 12.57
N THR A 83 -17.10 6.94 12.16
CA THR A 83 -17.69 7.86 11.19
C THR A 83 -17.78 7.25 9.81
N ILE A 84 -16.67 6.68 9.30
CA ILE A 84 -16.63 6.11 7.94
C ILE A 84 -17.46 4.81 7.88
N ALA A 85 -17.25 3.88 8.82
CA ALA A 85 -18.04 2.65 8.90
C ALA A 85 -19.53 2.95 9.09
N GLY A 86 -19.87 3.91 9.96
CA GLY A 86 -21.24 4.36 10.21
C GLY A 86 -21.92 4.91 8.94
N THR A 87 -21.19 5.58 8.06
CA THR A 87 -21.71 6.05 6.77
C THR A 87 -22.15 4.88 5.88
N ILE A 88 -21.34 3.82 5.81
CA ILE A 88 -21.66 2.61 5.03
C ILE A 88 -22.85 1.87 5.66
N GLU A 89 -22.85 1.70 6.99
CA GLU A 89 -23.96 1.08 7.73
C GLU A 89 -25.28 1.81 7.54
N ALA A 90 -25.27 3.14 7.67
CA ALA A 90 -26.46 3.97 7.51
C ALA A 90 -27.05 3.81 6.10
N ALA A 91 -26.21 3.89 5.06
CA ALA A 91 -26.67 3.69 3.69
C ALA A 91 -27.28 2.29 3.49
N LEU A 92 -26.63 1.25 4.02
CA LEU A 92 -27.13 -0.12 3.94
C LEU A 92 -28.45 -0.32 4.71
N ARG A 93 -28.69 0.42 5.77
CA ARG A 93 -29.94 0.36 6.57
C ARG A 93 -31.07 1.16 5.94
N ASP A 94 -30.77 2.39 5.54
CA ASP A 94 -31.77 3.42 5.27
C ASP A 94 -32.19 3.44 3.79
N GLN A 95 -31.35 2.93 2.89
CA GLN A 95 -31.58 2.92 1.45
C GLN A 95 -31.97 1.53 0.87
N ARG A 96 -32.40 0.60 1.72
CA ARG A 96 -32.83 -0.75 1.31
C ARG A 96 -33.92 -0.76 0.24
N PRO A 97 -34.07 -1.87 -0.52
CA PRO A 97 -33.26 -3.09 -0.50
C PRO A 97 -31.94 -2.97 -1.29
N PHE A 98 -30.95 -3.80 -0.92
CA PHE A 98 -29.75 -4.06 -1.71
C PHE A 98 -29.68 -5.55 -2.03
N ASP A 99 -29.14 -5.88 -3.21
CA ASP A 99 -28.93 -7.26 -3.67
C ASP A 99 -27.48 -7.72 -3.40
N ALA A 100 -26.51 -6.78 -3.30
CA ALA A 100 -25.13 -7.06 -2.94
C ALA A 100 -24.40 -5.81 -2.39
N VAL A 101 -23.21 -6.05 -1.83
CA VAL A 101 -22.26 -5.01 -1.39
C VAL A 101 -20.90 -5.30 -2.02
N LEU A 102 -20.22 -4.26 -2.53
CA LEU A 102 -18.85 -4.27 -3.03
C LEU A 102 -17.99 -3.28 -2.23
N LEU A 103 -16.90 -3.76 -1.66
CA LEU A 103 -16.02 -2.93 -0.83
C LEU A 103 -14.57 -3.00 -1.34
N CYS A 104 -13.97 -1.83 -1.56
CA CYS A 104 -12.52 -1.71 -1.71
C CYS A 104 -11.93 -1.55 -0.30
N LEU A 105 -11.25 -2.58 0.21
CA LEU A 105 -10.59 -2.58 1.50
C LEU A 105 -9.09 -2.78 1.31
N HIS A 106 -8.30 -2.67 2.40
CA HIS A 106 -6.88 -3.00 2.37
C HIS A 106 -6.60 -4.41 2.93
N GLY A 107 -7.15 -4.72 4.10
CA GLY A 107 -6.92 -5.98 4.81
C GLY A 107 -5.85 -5.90 5.90
N ALA A 108 -5.29 -4.70 6.14
CA ALA A 108 -4.28 -4.48 7.19
C ALA A 108 -4.62 -3.30 8.10
N MET A 109 -5.90 -2.95 8.20
CA MET A 109 -6.37 -1.87 9.07
C MET A 109 -6.41 -2.30 10.53
N VAL A 110 -5.68 -1.59 11.38
CA VAL A 110 -5.78 -1.67 12.84
C VAL A 110 -6.34 -0.35 13.36
N ALA A 111 -7.43 -0.40 14.12
CA ALA A 111 -7.98 0.78 14.77
C ALA A 111 -7.64 0.78 16.28
N GLU A 112 -7.82 1.93 16.95
CA GLU A 112 -7.52 2.07 18.38
C GLU A 112 -8.23 1.03 19.26
N HIS A 113 -9.42 0.61 18.84
CA HIS A 113 -10.31 -0.26 19.61
C HIS A 113 -10.43 -1.69 19.06
N VAL A 114 -9.81 -1.99 17.91
CA VAL A 114 -9.88 -3.31 17.29
C VAL A 114 -8.66 -3.56 16.42
N ASP A 115 -8.14 -4.79 16.49
CA ASP A 115 -6.96 -5.19 15.72
C ASP A 115 -7.29 -5.58 14.27
N ASP A 116 -8.53 -5.92 13.98
CA ASP A 116 -9.05 -6.28 12.65
C ASP A 116 -10.16 -5.28 12.27
N GLY A 117 -9.77 -4.18 11.65
CA GLY A 117 -10.71 -3.13 11.22
C GLY A 117 -11.67 -3.62 10.15
N GLU A 118 -11.19 -4.38 9.19
CA GLU A 118 -12.02 -4.93 8.13
C GLU A 118 -13.02 -5.98 8.64
N GLY A 119 -12.58 -6.86 9.52
CA GLY A 119 -13.46 -7.84 10.17
C GLY A 119 -14.54 -7.19 11.03
N GLU A 120 -14.22 -6.08 11.72
CA GLU A 120 -15.19 -5.28 12.48
C GLU A 120 -16.19 -4.58 11.56
N LEU A 121 -15.72 -3.94 10.47
CA LEU A 121 -16.61 -3.36 9.46
C LEU A 121 -17.59 -4.43 8.93
N LEU A 122 -17.08 -5.58 8.51
CA LEU A 122 -17.92 -6.68 8.00
C LEU A 122 -18.90 -7.20 9.05
N ARG A 123 -18.49 -7.26 10.32
CA ARG A 123 -19.39 -7.61 11.43
C ARG A 123 -20.57 -6.63 11.56
N ARG A 124 -20.27 -5.34 11.49
CA ARG A 124 -21.29 -4.28 11.52
C ARG A 124 -22.25 -4.39 10.34
N LEU A 125 -21.71 -4.55 9.14
CA LEU A 125 -22.53 -4.69 7.92
C LEU A 125 -23.41 -5.94 7.97
N ARG A 126 -22.90 -7.08 8.47
CA ARG A 126 -23.71 -8.30 8.68
C ARG A 126 -24.83 -8.12 9.69
N ALA A 127 -24.63 -7.34 10.74
CA ALA A 127 -25.68 -7.04 11.70
C ALA A 127 -26.87 -6.28 11.08
N VAL A 128 -26.60 -5.46 10.04
CA VAL A 128 -27.63 -4.72 9.30
C VAL A 128 -28.20 -5.56 8.15
N ALA A 129 -27.33 -6.20 7.35
CA ALA A 129 -27.69 -6.88 6.11
C ALA A 129 -28.23 -8.31 6.30
N GLY A 130 -27.92 -8.93 7.44
CA GLY A 130 -28.14 -10.36 7.64
C GLY A 130 -27.07 -11.24 6.99
N ALA A 131 -27.22 -12.56 7.14
CA ALA A 131 -26.19 -13.52 6.74
C ALA A 131 -26.13 -13.76 5.21
N HIS A 132 -27.20 -13.47 4.48
CA HIS A 132 -27.39 -13.93 3.10
C HIS A 132 -27.05 -12.89 2.02
N LEU A 133 -26.97 -11.60 2.35
CA LEU A 133 -26.59 -10.58 1.38
C LEU A 133 -25.16 -10.84 0.88
N PRO A 134 -24.93 -11.02 -0.43
CA PRO A 134 -23.57 -11.16 -0.95
C PRO A 134 -22.71 -9.92 -0.64
N ILE A 135 -21.53 -10.13 -0.05
CA ILE A 135 -20.53 -9.09 0.19
C ILE A 135 -19.23 -9.50 -0.48
N GLY A 136 -18.84 -8.77 -1.51
CA GLY A 136 -17.52 -8.89 -2.17
C GLY A 136 -16.57 -7.84 -1.65
N ILE A 137 -15.35 -8.26 -1.33
CA ILE A 137 -14.28 -7.35 -0.92
C ILE A 137 -13.02 -7.56 -1.76
N THR A 138 -12.33 -6.47 -2.06
CA THR A 138 -10.97 -6.51 -2.58
C THR A 138 -9.99 -6.19 -1.46
N LEU A 139 -8.81 -6.83 -1.51
CA LEU A 139 -7.72 -6.63 -0.56
C LEU A 139 -6.41 -6.39 -1.29
N ASP A 140 -5.52 -5.65 -0.64
CA ASP A 140 -4.10 -5.62 -0.99
C ASP A 140 -3.46 -6.98 -0.71
N LEU A 141 -2.38 -7.31 -1.41
CA LEU A 141 -1.63 -8.55 -1.12
C LEU A 141 -0.84 -8.47 0.21
N HIS A 142 -0.68 -7.27 0.79
CA HIS A 142 -0.13 -7.08 2.14
C HIS A 142 -1.20 -7.23 3.23
N ALA A 143 -2.37 -7.76 2.92
CA ALA A 143 -3.44 -8.01 3.88
C ALA A 143 -3.02 -9.04 4.95
N ASN A 144 -3.35 -8.75 6.20
CA ASN A 144 -3.30 -9.65 7.35
C ASN A 144 -4.68 -10.31 7.51
N VAL A 145 -5.03 -11.23 6.62
CA VAL A 145 -6.41 -11.72 6.51
C VAL A 145 -6.79 -12.58 7.72
N THR A 146 -7.91 -12.24 8.35
CA THR A 146 -8.44 -12.92 9.54
C THR A 146 -9.53 -13.92 9.21
N ASP A 147 -9.83 -14.82 10.16
CA ASP A 147 -10.98 -15.71 10.08
C ASP A 147 -12.30 -14.91 10.06
N ALA A 148 -12.31 -13.75 10.74
CA ALA A 148 -13.47 -12.89 10.78
C ALA A 148 -13.80 -12.30 9.40
N MET A 149 -12.79 -11.90 8.62
CA MET A 149 -12.97 -11.47 7.22
C MET A 149 -13.53 -12.61 6.36
N ALA A 150 -12.87 -13.80 6.42
CA ALA A 150 -13.27 -14.95 5.62
C ALA A 150 -14.68 -15.46 5.92
N GLN A 151 -15.11 -15.44 7.19
CA GLN A 151 -16.45 -15.87 7.60
C GLN A 151 -17.55 -14.88 7.20
N ARG A 152 -17.24 -13.61 7.05
CA ARG A 152 -18.24 -12.55 6.83
C ARG A 152 -18.32 -12.04 5.40
N ALA A 153 -17.24 -12.11 4.63
CA ALA A 153 -17.27 -11.87 3.19
C ALA A 153 -17.80 -13.09 2.43
N SER A 154 -18.49 -12.87 1.32
CA SER A 154 -18.89 -13.92 0.39
C SER A 154 -17.79 -14.17 -0.64
N VAL A 155 -17.08 -13.11 -1.03
CA VAL A 155 -15.98 -13.11 -2.00
C VAL A 155 -14.86 -12.24 -1.47
N ILE A 156 -13.64 -12.75 -1.49
CA ILE A 156 -12.41 -12.03 -1.17
C ILE A 156 -11.45 -12.18 -2.35
N VAL A 157 -11.05 -11.08 -2.96
CA VAL A 157 -10.08 -11.07 -4.06
C VAL A 157 -8.93 -10.14 -3.72
N SER A 158 -7.71 -10.69 -3.68
CA SER A 158 -6.51 -9.91 -3.36
C SER A 158 -5.75 -9.52 -4.62
N TYR A 159 -4.94 -8.45 -4.54
CA TYR A 159 -3.95 -8.11 -5.55
C TYR A 159 -2.97 -9.26 -5.75
N ARG A 160 -2.37 -9.31 -6.93
CA ARG A 160 -1.42 -10.34 -7.33
C ARG A 160 -0.07 -9.77 -7.73
N THR A 161 0.05 -8.45 -7.76
CA THR A 161 1.28 -7.78 -8.21
C THR A 161 1.78 -6.77 -7.19
N TYR A 162 3.11 -6.71 -7.03
CA TYR A 162 3.80 -5.67 -6.29
C TYR A 162 4.99 -5.18 -7.11
N PRO A 163 4.87 -4.02 -7.74
CA PRO A 163 3.89 -2.91 -7.62
C PRO A 163 2.45 -3.30 -7.97
N HIS A 164 1.45 -2.64 -7.35
CA HIS A 164 0.02 -2.94 -7.49
C HIS A 164 -0.55 -2.39 -8.80
N VAL A 165 -0.18 -3.03 -9.92
CA VAL A 165 -0.64 -2.63 -11.26
C VAL A 165 -1.94 -3.33 -11.67
N ASP A 166 -2.45 -4.26 -10.85
CA ASP A 166 -3.63 -5.09 -11.10
C ASP A 166 -4.86 -4.71 -10.24
N GLN A 167 -4.87 -3.49 -9.66
CA GLN A 167 -6.00 -3.00 -8.85
C GLN A 167 -7.34 -3.11 -9.61
N TYR A 168 -7.38 -2.62 -10.85
CA TYR A 168 -8.59 -2.70 -11.71
C TYR A 168 -9.01 -4.14 -11.97
N ASP A 169 -8.07 -5.01 -12.32
CA ASP A 169 -8.35 -6.43 -12.59
C ASP A 169 -8.86 -7.16 -11.35
N THR A 170 -8.35 -6.79 -10.17
CA THR A 170 -8.82 -7.32 -8.87
C THR A 170 -10.26 -6.89 -8.60
N GLY A 171 -10.58 -5.61 -8.77
CA GLY A 171 -11.95 -5.10 -8.67
C GLY A 171 -12.88 -5.80 -9.65
N LYS A 172 -12.44 -5.95 -10.90
CA LYS A 172 -13.20 -6.66 -11.95
C LYS A 172 -13.49 -8.11 -11.57
N ARG A 173 -12.49 -8.87 -11.11
CA ARG A 173 -12.66 -10.26 -10.67
C ARG A 173 -13.67 -10.38 -9.53
N CYS A 174 -13.59 -9.47 -8.54
CA CYS A 174 -14.53 -9.43 -7.42
C CYS A 174 -15.95 -9.16 -7.90
N ALA A 175 -16.15 -8.15 -8.73
CA ALA A 175 -17.45 -7.81 -9.30
C ALA A 175 -18.03 -8.93 -10.18
N ASP A 176 -17.21 -9.59 -10.99
CA ASP A 176 -17.66 -10.72 -11.84
C ASP A 176 -18.13 -11.93 -10.99
N LEU A 177 -17.49 -12.22 -9.84
CA LEU A 177 -17.94 -13.25 -8.91
C LEU A 177 -19.25 -12.86 -8.20
N ILE A 178 -19.43 -11.59 -7.87
CA ILE A 178 -20.72 -11.09 -7.32
C ILE A 178 -21.81 -11.14 -8.39
N ALA A 179 -21.54 -10.81 -9.64
CA ALA A 179 -22.52 -10.93 -10.74
C ALA A 179 -23.02 -12.38 -10.86
N ARG A 180 -22.11 -13.35 -10.94
CA ARG A 180 -22.47 -14.78 -10.99
C ARG A 180 -23.25 -15.24 -9.75
N THR A 181 -23.00 -14.63 -8.60
CA THR A 181 -23.74 -14.90 -7.36
C THR A 181 -25.17 -14.38 -7.47
N LEU A 182 -25.36 -13.17 -7.99
CA LEU A 182 -26.68 -12.55 -8.22
C LEU A 182 -27.50 -13.32 -9.26
N ASP A 183 -26.85 -13.86 -10.30
CA ASP A 183 -27.47 -14.71 -11.31
C ASP A 183 -27.82 -16.13 -10.79
N GLY A 184 -27.39 -16.44 -9.54
CA GLY A 184 -27.64 -17.74 -8.92
C GLY A 184 -26.76 -18.88 -9.44
N GLU A 185 -25.75 -18.58 -10.25
CA GLU A 185 -24.82 -19.58 -10.81
C GLU A 185 -23.97 -20.23 -9.71
N ILE A 186 -23.47 -19.41 -8.78
CA ILE A 186 -22.58 -19.84 -7.69
C ILE A 186 -23.14 -19.41 -6.32
N ARG A 187 -22.66 -20.07 -5.27
CA ARG A 187 -22.83 -19.66 -3.87
C ARG A 187 -21.44 -19.59 -3.22
N PRO A 188 -20.75 -18.46 -3.34
CA PRO A 188 -19.38 -18.35 -2.88
C PRO A 188 -19.30 -18.37 -1.34
N ALA A 189 -18.21 -18.97 -0.85
CA ALA A 189 -17.78 -18.93 0.54
C ALA A 189 -16.25 -18.83 0.56
N CYS A 190 -15.71 -18.34 1.67
CA CYS A 190 -14.27 -18.11 1.83
C CYS A 190 -13.72 -18.90 3.00
N THR A 191 -12.48 -19.36 2.85
CA THR A 191 -11.64 -19.86 3.95
C THR A 191 -10.29 -19.14 3.90
N VAL A 192 -9.64 -19.05 5.06
CA VAL A 192 -8.28 -18.52 5.19
C VAL A 192 -7.43 -19.48 5.99
N ALA A 193 -6.15 -19.60 5.63
CA ALA A 193 -5.14 -20.32 6.38
C ALA A 193 -3.87 -19.49 6.49
N ARG A 194 -3.19 -19.57 7.64
CA ARG A 194 -1.96 -18.84 7.98
C ARG A 194 -0.91 -19.81 8.50
N GLY A 195 0.37 -19.48 8.24
CA GLY A 195 1.51 -20.20 8.80
C GLY A 195 2.18 -19.43 9.94
N PRO A 196 3.18 -20.01 10.62
CA PRO A 196 3.92 -19.35 11.70
C PRO A 196 4.95 -18.36 11.16
N MET A 197 4.49 -17.37 10.38
CA MET A 197 5.33 -16.37 9.70
C MET A 197 4.67 -14.99 9.82
N ILE A 198 5.46 -13.93 10.01
CA ILE A 198 5.01 -12.54 9.83
C ILE A 198 5.55 -11.94 8.52
N ASP A 199 6.61 -12.53 7.94
CA ASP A 199 7.16 -12.16 6.64
C ASP A 199 7.56 -13.40 5.86
N ALA A 200 7.29 -13.40 4.57
CA ALA A 200 7.70 -14.39 3.58
C ALA A 200 7.35 -13.92 2.16
N LEU A 201 7.44 -14.81 1.16
CA LEU A 201 7.07 -14.53 -0.23
C LEU A 201 7.85 -13.37 -0.85
N ASP A 202 9.07 -13.11 -0.34
CA ASP A 202 9.84 -11.93 -0.76
C ASP A 202 9.04 -10.63 -0.56
N HIS A 203 8.31 -10.53 0.54
CA HIS A 203 7.42 -9.41 0.84
C HIS A 203 6.44 -9.09 -0.31
N GLY A 204 5.98 -10.12 -1.03
CA GLY A 204 5.02 -9.99 -2.12
C GLY A 204 5.58 -9.50 -3.47
N ARG A 205 6.90 -9.35 -3.64
CA ARG A 205 7.51 -8.79 -4.86
C ARG A 205 7.26 -9.65 -6.09
N THR A 206 6.92 -8.99 -7.21
CA THR A 206 6.58 -9.66 -8.48
C THR A 206 7.32 -9.07 -9.70
N THR A 207 8.33 -8.24 -9.49
CA THR A 207 9.09 -7.62 -10.59
C THR A 207 10.23 -8.49 -11.13
N ALA A 208 10.52 -9.61 -10.46
CA ALA A 208 11.50 -10.62 -10.88
C ALA A 208 10.97 -12.02 -10.55
N PRO A 209 11.45 -13.08 -11.25
CA PRO A 209 11.16 -14.45 -10.86
C PRO A 209 11.53 -14.71 -9.40
N GLY A 210 10.58 -15.16 -8.59
CA GLY A 210 10.77 -15.33 -7.15
C GLY A 210 9.60 -16.04 -6.48
N PRO A 211 9.64 -16.17 -5.14
CA PRO A 211 8.72 -17.03 -4.39
C PRO A 211 7.25 -16.61 -4.55
N MET A 212 6.95 -15.30 -4.64
CA MET A 212 5.57 -14.83 -4.84
C MET A 212 5.01 -15.27 -6.19
N LEU A 213 5.71 -14.99 -7.31
CA LEU A 213 5.27 -15.39 -8.65
C LEU A 213 5.11 -16.89 -8.79
N GLU A 214 6.06 -17.66 -8.24
CA GLU A 214 6.03 -19.11 -8.28
C GLU A 214 4.85 -19.68 -7.46
N THR A 215 4.52 -19.07 -6.32
CA THR A 215 3.38 -19.48 -5.49
C THR A 215 2.05 -19.11 -6.16
N LEU A 216 1.95 -17.96 -6.79
CA LEU A 216 0.79 -17.56 -7.58
C LEU A 216 0.54 -18.51 -8.76
N ALA A 217 1.58 -18.88 -9.49
CA ALA A 217 1.47 -19.87 -10.59
C ALA A 217 0.99 -21.24 -10.08
N HIS A 218 1.48 -21.67 -8.90
CA HIS A 218 1.03 -22.91 -8.28
C HIS A 218 -0.44 -22.80 -7.83
N ALA A 219 -0.86 -21.68 -7.24
CA ALA A 219 -2.24 -21.43 -6.86
C ALA A 219 -3.19 -21.48 -8.09
N ASP A 220 -2.79 -20.87 -9.22
CA ASP A 220 -3.54 -20.95 -10.48
C ASP A 220 -3.68 -22.39 -10.99
N SER A 221 -2.60 -23.17 -10.91
CA SER A 221 -2.65 -24.60 -11.30
C SER A 221 -3.58 -25.40 -10.39
N LEU A 222 -3.57 -25.14 -9.07
CA LEU A 222 -4.49 -25.80 -8.12
C LEU A 222 -5.94 -25.39 -8.40
N ARG A 223 -6.20 -24.11 -8.63
CA ARG A 223 -7.54 -23.59 -8.98
C ARG A 223 -8.08 -24.24 -10.25
N ALA A 224 -7.27 -24.30 -11.30
CA ALA A 224 -7.69 -24.83 -12.60
C ALA A 224 -8.07 -26.33 -12.57
N ARG A 225 -7.45 -27.12 -11.68
CA ARG A 225 -7.69 -28.58 -11.55
C ARG A 225 -8.62 -28.96 -10.40
N THR A 226 -9.13 -28.00 -9.63
CA THR A 226 -10.04 -28.27 -8.50
C THR A 226 -11.42 -27.68 -8.79
N PRO A 227 -12.37 -28.49 -9.27
CA PRO A 227 -13.75 -28.04 -9.52
C PRO A 227 -14.34 -27.40 -8.24
N GLY A 228 -14.99 -26.26 -8.41
CA GLY A 228 -15.59 -25.51 -7.32
C GLY A 228 -14.67 -24.47 -6.66
N VAL A 229 -13.36 -24.47 -6.90
CA VAL A 229 -12.50 -23.34 -6.49
C VAL A 229 -12.68 -22.19 -7.48
N LEU A 230 -13.10 -21.04 -6.98
CA LEU A 230 -13.38 -19.84 -7.77
C LEU A 230 -12.17 -18.92 -7.87
N ASP A 231 -11.50 -18.66 -6.74
CA ASP A 231 -10.27 -17.86 -6.67
C ASP A 231 -9.37 -18.36 -5.53
N ILE A 232 -8.06 -18.09 -5.65
CA ILE A 232 -7.08 -18.32 -4.58
C ILE A 232 -6.25 -17.05 -4.45
N GLY A 233 -6.39 -16.35 -3.32
CA GLY A 233 -5.59 -15.22 -2.93
C GLY A 233 -4.34 -15.66 -2.16
N ILE A 234 -3.17 -15.17 -2.57
CA ILE A 234 -1.91 -15.31 -1.84
C ILE A 234 -1.57 -13.94 -1.29
N ASN A 235 -1.54 -13.81 0.03
CA ASN A 235 -1.22 -12.56 0.69
C ASN A 235 0.14 -12.67 1.37
N ALA A 236 1.02 -11.71 1.15
CA ALA A 236 2.33 -11.64 1.80
C ALA A 236 2.21 -11.19 3.27
N GLY A 237 1.12 -10.49 3.60
CA GLY A 237 0.92 -9.89 4.91
C GLY A 237 1.69 -8.58 5.09
N PHE A 238 1.42 -7.92 6.21
CA PHE A 238 2.03 -6.66 6.60
C PHE A 238 2.72 -6.82 7.96
N PRO A 239 4.06 -6.98 7.98
CA PRO A 239 4.80 -7.35 9.19
C PRO A 239 4.95 -6.21 10.21
N TRP A 240 4.76 -4.95 9.81
CA TRP A 240 4.82 -3.79 10.74
C TRP A 240 3.50 -3.58 11.50
N ALA A 241 2.63 -4.56 11.52
CA ALA A 241 1.46 -4.61 12.38
C ALA A 241 1.70 -5.61 13.52
N ASP A 242 1.82 -5.13 14.76
CA ASP A 242 1.96 -5.96 15.96
C ASP A 242 0.59 -6.48 16.41
N ILE A 243 0.04 -7.43 15.66
CA ILE A 243 -1.24 -8.10 15.90
C ILE A 243 -1.11 -9.62 15.69
N ASP A 244 -1.98 -10.40 16.30
CA ASP A 244 -1.96 -11.88 16.19
C ASP A 244 -2.03 -12.38 14.74
N ALA A 245 -2.84 -11.74 13.90
CA ALA A 245 -3.07 -12.17 12.51
C ALA A 245 -1.99 -11.74 11.52
N ALA A 246 -0.96 -10.97 11.95
CA ALA A 246 0.08 -10.48 11.03
C ALA A 246 0.77 -11.59 10.24
N GLY A 247 1.00 -11.33 8.96
CA GLY A 247 1.81 -12.17 8.08
C GLY A 247 1.06 -12.89 6.96
N PRO A 248 1.76 -13.77 6.23
CA PRO A 248 1.25 -14.42 5.03
C PRO A 248 0.01 -15.27 5.27
N SER A 249 -0.89 -15.24 4.29
CA SER A 249 -2.11 -16.05 4.30
C SER A 249 -2.50 -16.55 2.91
N VAL A 250 -3.23 -17.65 2.89
CA VAL A 250 -3.87 -18.22 1.71
C VAL A 250 -5.38 -18.12 1.90
N VAL A 251 -6.04 -17.40 1.01
CA VAL A 251 -7.50 -17.26 0.97
C VAL A 251 -8.04 -18.11 -0.18
N ILE A 252 -9.05 -18.94 0.07
CA ILE A 252 -9.69 -19.74 -0.96
C ILE A 252 -11.16 -19.34 -1.04
N VAL A 253 -11.58 -18.86 -2.21
CA VAL A 253 -12.98 -18.62 -2.54
C VAL A 253 -13.48 -19.82 -3.32
N TYR A 254 -14.56 -20.45 -2.84
CA TYR A 254 -15.10 -21.65 -3.46
C TYR A 254 -16.62 -21.60 -3.56
N ASP A 255 -17.19 -22.34 -4.52
CA ASP A 255 -18.62 -22.51 -4.67
C ASP A 255 -19.14 -23.62 -3.74
N SER A 256 -19.87 -23.24 -2.71
CA SER A 256 -20.46 -24.21 -1.75
C SER A 256 -21.50 -25.16 -2.37
N LYS A 257 -22.01 -24.87 -3.60
CA LYS A 257 -22.87 -25.77 -4.35
C LYS A 257 -22.11 -26.85 -5.13
N ALA A 258 -20.80 -26.63 -5.40
CA ALA A 258 -20.02 -27.53 -6.26
C ALA A 258 -19.55 -28.82 -5.57
N GLY A 259 -19.93 -29.03 -4.30
CA GLY A 259 -19.62 -30.25 -3.56
C GLY A 259 -18.19 -30.30 -3.01
N LEU A 260 -17.41 -29.23 -3.13
CA LEU A 260 -16.10 -29.14 -2.47
C LEU A 260 -16.33 -29.08 -0.94
N ARG A 261 -15.85 -30.12 -0.24
CA ARG A 261 -16.10 -30.28 1.19
C ARG A 261 -15.00 -29.71 2.07
N ASP A 262 -13.79 -29.64 1.55
CA ASP A 262 -12.62 -29.24 2.33
C ASP A 262 -11.59 -28.52 1.44
N THR A 263 -11.21 -27.30 1.84
CA THR A 263 -10.16 -26.49 1.20
C THR A 263 -8.80 -26.61 1.89
N ALA A 264 -8.75 -27.26 3.07
CA ALA A 264 -7.54 -27.34 3.88
C ALA A 264 -6.35 -28.01 3.16
N PRO A 265 -6.52 -29.07 2.34
CA PRO A 265 -5.39 -29.65 1.60
C PRO A 265 -4.76 -28.70 0.58
N ILE A 266 -5.58 -27.84 -0.05
CA ILE A 266 -5.09 -26.81 -1.00
C ILE A 266 -4.28 -25.76 -0.23
N ALA A 267 -4.83 -25.27 0.87
CA ALA A 267 -4.19 -24.27 1.73
C ALA A 267 -2.88 -24.81 2.30
N ALA A 268 -2.86 -26.06 2.82
CA ALA A 268 -1.67 -26.70 3.35
C ALA A 268 -0.56 -26.79 2.30
N THR A 269 -0.88 -27.23 1.08
CA THR A 269 0.09 -27.33 -0.03
C THR A 269 0.75 -25.98 -0.33
N LEU A 270 -0.02 -24.89 -0.30
CA LEU A 270 0.48 -23.53 -0.56
C LEU A 270 1.29 -23.01 0.63
N LEU A 271 0.82 -23.22 1.86
CA LEU A 271 1.54 -22.81 3.07
C LEU A 271 2.86 -23.56 3.23
N ASP A 272 2.92 -24.83 2.93
CA ASP A 272 4.16 -25.62 2.94
C ASP A 272 5.18 -25.09 1.93
N ARG A 273 4.70 -24.62 0.76
CA ARG A 273 5.56 -23.95 -0.20
C ARG A 273 6.07 -22.63 0.33
N ILE A 274 5.18 -21.77 0.85
CA ILE A 274 5.52 -20.46 1.42
C ILE A 274 6.55 -20.66 2.54
N TRP A 275 6.35 -21.64 3.41
CA TRP A 275 7.26 -21.97 4.50
C TRP A 275 8.66 -22.36 4.01
N ARG A 276 8.75 -23.27 3.04
CA ARG A 276 10.05 -23.69 2.45
C ARG A 276 10.81 -22.55 1.80
N ASP A 277 10.08 -21.64 1.15
CA ASP A 277 10.66 -20.52 0.41
C ASP A 277 10.77 -19.24 1.26
N ARG A 278 10.43 -19.26 2.57
CA ARG A 278 10.29 -18.09 3.44
C ARG A 278 11.51 -17.17 3.53
N ARG A 279 12.71 -17.70 3.27
CA ARG A 279 13.98 -16.95 3.32
C ARG A 279 14.47 -16.49 1.94
N ARG A 280 13.78 -16.88 0.86
CA ARG A 280 14.16 -16.48 -0.49
C ARG A 280 13.76 -15.04 -0.75
N THR A 281 14.69 -14.26 -1.30
CA THR A 281 14.44 -12.86 -1.67
C THR A 281 15.05 -12.53 -3.02
N THR A 282 14.40 -11.65 -3.77
CA THR A 282 14.88 -11.08 -5.04
C THR A 282 15.51 -9.70 -4.87
N VAL A 283 15.32 -9.09 -3.70
CA VAL A 283 15.89 -7.79 -3.34
C VAL A 283 16.60 -7.92 -2.00
N GLN A 284 17.89 -7.54 -1.99
CA GLN A 284 18.70 -7.45 -0.77
C GLN A 284 18.87 -5.97 -0.42
N PRO A 285 18.17 -5.44 0.60
CA PRO A 285 18.40 -4.08 1.05
C PRO A 285 19.83 -3.92 1.58
N LEU A 286 20.48 -2.84 1.20
CA LEU A 286 21.85 -2.55 1.61
C LEU A 286 21.84 -1.65 2.85
N PRO A 287 22.59 -1.96 3.91
CA PRO A 287 22.85 -1.00 4.99
C PRO A 287 23.44 0.31 4.42
N LEU A 288 23.21 1.44 5.08
CA LEU A 288 23.57 2.77 4.58
C LEU A 288 25.01 2.86 4.03
N GLN A 289 25.99 2.36 4.79
CA GLN A 289 27.40 2.42 4.36
C GLN A 289 27.66 1.61 3.08
N ALA A 290 27.12 0.39 2.99
CA ALA A 290 27.23 -0.45 1.79
C ALA A 290 26.46 0.16 0.62
N GLY A 291 25.31 0.78 0.90
CA GLY A 291 24.50 1.51 -0.07
C GLY A 291 25.24 2.68 -0.69
N MET A 292 25.94 3.48 0.12
CA MET A 292 26.76 4.59 -0.38
C MET A 292 27.91 4.12 -1.28
N ALA A 293 28.56 3.01 -0.94
CA ALA A 293 29.58 2.42 -1.80
C ALA A 293 28.99 1.94 -3.14
N ALA A 294 27.82 1.26 -3.09
CA ALA A 294 27.13 0.79 -4.29
C ALA A 294 26.64 1.96 -5.18
N ILE A 295 26.23 3.08 -4.60
CA ILE A 295 25.89 4.30 -5.34
C ILE A 295 27.12 4.83 -6.08
N ALA A 296 28.28 4.95 -5.39
CA ALA A 296 29.53 5.43 -6.00
C ALA A 296 29.96 4.53 -7.16
N ASP A 297 29.92 3.21 -6.98
CA ASP A 297 30.24 2.23 -8.02
C ASP A 297 29.27 2.36 -9.23
N ALA A 298 27.97 2.47 -8.96
CA ALA A 298 26.96 2.61 -10.00
C ALA A 298 27.09 3.92 -10.79
N LEU A 299 27.45 5.03 -10.12
CA LEU A 299 27.67 6.33 -10.79
C LEU A 299 28.95 6.33 -11.63
N ALA A 300 29.98 5.59 -11.24
CA ALA A 300 31.21 5.45 -11.99
C ALA A 300 31.07 4.64 -13.29
N LEU A 301 30.03 3.80 -13.40
CA LEU A 301 29.77 3.00 -14.58
C LEU A 301 29.03 3.83 -15.65
N PRO A 302 29.48 3.80 -16.92
CA PRO A 302 28.74 4.44 -18.01
C PRO A 302 27.43 3.68 -18.29
N GLY A 303 26.43 4.41 -18.76
CA GLY A 303 25.15 3.81 -19.18
C GLY A 303 24.06 4.86 -19.31
N ASP A 304 23.07 4.57 -20.16
CA ASP A 304 21.90 5.43 -20.32
C ASP A 304 20.92 5.25 -19.15
N GLY A 305 20.29 6.34 -18.74
CA GLY A 305 19.35 6.39 -17.62
C GLY A 305 20.04 6.67 -16.28
N MET A 306 19.21 6.90 -15.28
CA MET A 306 19.65 7.27 -13.93
C MET A 306 19.99 6.06 -13.05
N VAL A 307 20.78 6.27 -12.02
CA VAL A 307 20.82 5.39 -10.85
C VAL A 307 19.61 5.72 -9.98
N LEU A 308 18.77 4.74 -9.70
CA LEU A 308 17.60 4.93 -8.86
C LEU A 308 17.81 4.28 -7.51
N VAL A 309 17.69 5.07 -6.46
CA VAL A 309 17.87 4.62 -5.08
C VAL A 309 16.56 4.72 -4.33
N ALA A 310 16.16 3.63 -3.71
CA ALA A 310 15.01 3.58 -2.82
C ALA A 310 15.48 3.58 -1.36
N ASP A 311 15.10 4.60 -0.59
CA ASP A 311 15.20 4.62 0.87
C ASP A 311 14.03 3.82 1.45
N GLY A 312 14.26 2.52 1.65
CA GLY A 312 13.22 1.57 2.04
C GLY A 312 12.84 1.65 3.51
N ALA A 313 13.77 2.13 4.36
CA ALA A 313 13.53 2.23 5.81
C ALA A 313 12.46 3.28 6.16
N ASP A 314 12.30 4.31 5.33
CA ASP A 314 11.33 5.39 5.55
C ASP A 314 10.35 5.51 4.38
N ASN A 315 9.67 4.40 4.09
CA ASN A 315 8.67 4.29 3.04
C ASN A 315 7.26 4.69 3.53
N PRO A 316 6.68 5.83 3.09
CA PRO A 316 5.33 6.21 3.50
C PRO A 316 4.26 5.21 3.09
N GLY A 317 4.51 4.40 2.05
CA GLY A 317 3.62 3.30 1.64
C GLY A 317 3.53 2.17 2.65
N GLY A 318 4.41 2.11 3.66
CA GLY A 318 4.33 1.18 4.79
C GLY A 318 4.20 1.90 6.14
N GLY A 319 3.85 3.19 6.14
CA GLY A 319 3.68 4.00 7.35
C GLY A 319 4.96 4.71 7.82
N GLY A 320 6.00 4.79 6.98
CA GLY A 320 7.17 5.63 7.21
C GLY A 320 6.79 7.10 7.37
N LEU A 321 7.64 7.86 8.05
CA LEU A 321 7.36 9.25 8.39
C LEU A 321 7.75 10.25 7.29
N GLU A 322 8.51 9.76 6.30
CA GLU A 322 9.03 10.56 5.16
C GLU A 322 9.90 11.75 5.60
N ASP A 323 10.44 11.69 6.79
CA ASP A 323 11.29 12.74 7.33
C ASP A 323 12.71 12.28 7.71
N SER A 324 13.05 10.99 7.55
CA SER A 324 14.43 10.49 7.72
C SER A 324 15.39 11.18 6.77
N VAL A 325 16.53 11.56 7.30
CA VAL A 325 17.56 12.33 6.57
C VAL A 325 18.92 11.63 6.53
N ALA A 326 19.04 10.41 7.05
CA ALA A 326 20.29 9.68 7.12
C ALA A 326 20.94 9.50 5.73
N LEU A 327 20.19 9.04 4.74
CA LEU A 327 20.69 8.89 3.38
C LEU A 327 21.01 10.24 2.72
N LEU A 328 20.17 11.26 2.95
CA LEU A 328 20.42 12.61 2.43
C LEU A 328 21.71 13.20 3.00
N GLY A 329 21.92 13.08 4.31
CA GLY A 329 23.15 13.52 4.97
C GLY A 329 24.40 12.85 4.39
N ALA A 330 24.34 11.53 4.21
CA ALA A 330 25.46 10.76 3.62
C ALA A 330 25.77 11.19 2.18
N LEU A 331 24.75 11.51 1.35
CA LEU A 331 24.94 12.01 -0.02
C LEU A 331 25.57 13.41 -0.02
N ILE A 332 25.15 14.29 0.89
CA ILE A 332 25.72 15.65 1.05
C ILE A 332 27.20 15.54 1.46
N ASP A 333 27.51 14.73 2.48
CA ASP A 333 28.87 14.54 2.99
C ASP A 333 29.81 13.94 1.93
N ALA A 334 29.28 13.07 1.07
CA ALA A 334 30.02 12.49 -0.05
C ALA A 334 30.17 13.44 -1.25
N GLY A 335 29.51 14.60 -1.24
CA GLY A 335 29.57 15.57 -2.34
C GLY A 335 28.99 15.06 -3.65
N VAL A 336 27.94 14.24 -3.62
CA VAL A 336 27.31 13.69 -4.83
C VAL A 336 26.57 14.79 -5.56
N ASP A 337 26.79 14.89 -6.87
CA ASP A 337 26.18 15.90 -7.73
C ASP A 337 25.05 15.32 -8.60
N ARG A 338 24.21 16.22 -9.14
CA ARG A 338 23.10 15.90 -10.09
C ARG A 338 22.12 14.88 -9.49
N VAL A 339 21.70 15.16 -8.23
CA VAL A 339 20.76 14.32 -7.48
C VAL A 339 19.38 14.98 -7.42
N ALA A 340 18.32 14.24 -7.73
CA ALA A 340 16.95 14.57 -7.32
C ALA A 340 16.54 13.70 -6.12
N PHE A 341 16.19 14.32 -5.02
CA PHE A 341 15.79 13.65 -3.79
C PHE A 341 14.33 13.94 -3.48
N GLY A 342 13.51 12.94 -3.41
CA GLY A 342 12.08 13.11 -3.17
C GLY A 342 11.45 12.01 -2.33
N MET A 343 10.58 12.39 -1.39
CA MET A 343 10.32 13.71 -0.83
C MET A 343 10.79 13.73 0.64
N ILE A 344 10.90 14.92 1.19
CA ILE A 344 11.01 15.08 2.65
C ILE A 344 9.73 15.78 3.13
N CYS A 345 9.02 15.15 4.04
CA CYS A 345 7.85 15.73 4.71
C CYS A 345 8.32 16.65 5.84
N ASP A 346 8.36 17.94 5.57
CA ASP A 346 8.76 18.97 6.55
C ASP A 346 7.91 20.23 6.38
N PRO A 347 6.75 20.29 7.06
CA PRO A 347 5.85 21.44 6.97
C PRO A 347 6.50 22.77 7.39
N ALA A 348 7.43 22.75 8.36
CA ALA A 348 8.08 23.97 8.85
C ALA A 348 9.03 24.56 7.82
N THR A 349 9.88 23.71 7.23
CA THR A 349 10.78 24.11 6.13
C THR A 349 9.97 24.55 4.91
N LEU A 350 8.90 23.83 4.55
CA LEU A 350 8.02 24.25 3.46
C LEU A 350 7.44 25.64 3.66
N GLN A 351 6.91 25.95 4.84
CA GLN A 351 6.35 27.27 5.14
C GLN A 351 7.40 28.37 5.07
N ALA A 352 8.63 28.10 5.55
CA ALA A 352 9.74 29.02 5.42
C ALA A 352 10.10 29.30 3.95
N CYS A 353 10.09 28.26 3.09
CA CYS A 353 10.34 28.38 1.66
C CYS A 353 9.24 29.21 0.96
N ILE A 354 7.97 28.96 1.29
CA ILE A 354 6.83 29.71 0.74
C ILE A 354 6.94 31.21 1.12
N ALA A 355 7.27 31.50 2.38
CA ALA A 355 7.39 32.87 2.85
C ALA A 355 8.56 33.63 2.23
N ALA A 356 9.69 32.96 1.98
CA ALA A 356 10.91 33.57 1.42
C ALA A 356 10.86 33.69 -0.11
N GLY A 357 10.19 32.77 -0.79
CA GLY A 357 10.07 32.71 -2.24
C GLY A 357 11.32 32.20 -2.98
N PRO A 358 11.17 31.87 -4.28
CA PRO A 358 12.27 31.40 -5.12
C PRO A 358 13.45 32.37 -5.18
N GLY A 359 14.68 31.83 -5.18
CA GLY A 359 15.94 32.57 -5.18
C GLY A 359 16.49 32.90 -3.79
N ALA A 360 15.66 32.80 -2.74
CA ALA A 360 16.09 33.04 -1.36
C ALA A 360 17.05 31.95 -0.85
N THR A 361 17.92 32.32 0.07
CA THR A 361 18.79 31.38 0.79
C THR A 361 18.37 31.35 2.27
N LEU A 362 18.08 30.17 2.78
CA LEU A 362 17.58 29.94 4.14
C LEU A 362 18.52 29.04 4.93
N ALA A 363 18.59 29.26 6.24
CA ALA A 363 19.09 28.28 7.19
C ALA A 363 17.89 27.50 7.73
N VAL A 364 17.92 26.18 7.57
CA VAL A 364 16.82 25.30 7.97
C VAL A 364 17.32 24.12 8.82
N GLN A 365 16.41 23.53 9.56
CA GLN A 365 16.56 22.22 10.19
C GLN A 365 15.70 21.25 9.42
N LEU A 366 16.26 20.57 8.42
CA LEU A 366 15.48 19.78 7.46
C LEU A 366 15.25 18.36 7.96
N GLY A 367 13.99 17.92 7.96
CA GLY A 367 13.54 16.57 8.30
C GLY A 367 13.91 16.16 9.73
N GLY A 368 13.80 14.86 10.06
CA GLY A 368 14.22 14.31 11.35
C GLY A 368 13.48 14.86 12.57
N HIS A 369 12.28 15.40 12.38
CA HIS A 369 11.49 16.04 13.47
C HIS A 369 10.65 15.03 14.26
N SER A 370 10.47 13.83 13.76
CA SER A 370 9.59 12.81 14.38
C SER A 370 10.15 12.22 15.67
N GLY A 371 11.43 12.48 15.98
CA GLY A 371 12.07 12.08 17.24
C GLY A 371 12.28 10.57 17.38
N GLY A 372 12.55 10.12 18.61
CA GLY A 372 12.77 8.71 18.90
C GLY A 372 14.22 8.27 18.69
N ALA A 373 14.42 7.06 18.14
CA ALA A 373 15.74 6.49 17.89
C ALA A 373 16.35 6.95 16.56
N PHE A 374 15.65 7.79 15.78
CA PHE A 374 16.03 8.22 14.46
C PHE A 374 16.97 9.43 14.49
N GLN A 375 17.67 9.64 13.36
CA GLN A 375 18.56 10.78 13.19
C GLN A 375 17.75 12.09 13.30
N GLY A 376 18.27 13.05 14.07
CA GLY A 376 17.68 14.39 14.18
C GLY A 376 17.83 15.21 12.90
N PRO A 377 17.23 16.43 12.87
CA PRO A 377 17.24 17.29 11.70
C PRO A 377 18.64 17.63 11.18
N LEU A 378 18.76 17.77 9.87
CA LEU A 378 19.98 18.29 9.25
C LEU A 378 19.97 19.83 9.27
N ALA A 379 20.98 20.42 9.91
CA ALA A 379 21.23 21.86 9.87
C ALA A 379 21.85 22.23 8.52
N LEU A 380 21.07 22.81 7.61
CA LEU A 380 21.47 23.09 6.24
C LEU A 380 21.27 24.58 5.88
N ARG A 381 22.10 25.02 4.94
CA ARG A 381 21.88 26.28 4.22
C ARG A 381 21.40 25.93 2.80
N VAL A 382 20.14 26.20 2.50
CA VAL A 382 19.48 25.81 1.27
C VAL A 382 19.13 27.01 0.41
N GLN A 383 19.15 26.86 -0.91
CA GLN A 383 18.56 27.81 -1.86
C GLN A 383 17.15 27.34 -2.23
N VAL A 384 16.15 28.18 -2.10
CA VAL A 384 14.79 27.93 -2.63
C VAL A 384 14.83 28.02 -4.15
N VAL A 385 14.61 26.91 -4.84
CA VAL A 385 14.62 26.85 -6.32
C VAL A 385 13.24 27.18 -6.87
N SER A 386 12.20 26.53 -6.33
CA SER A 386 10.81 26.76 -6.75
C SER A 386 9.83 26.51 -5.59
N VAL A 387 8.64 27.08 -5.72
CA VAL A 387 7.45 26.76 -4.92
C VAL A 387 6.31 26.52 -5.88
N GLN A 388 5.64 25.38 -5.79
CA GLN A 388 4.63 24.94 -6.75
C GLN A 388 3.38 24.43 -6.03
N PRO A 389 2.18 24.50 -6.65
CA PRO A 389 1.04 23.71 -6.21
C PRO A 389 1.34 22.22 -6.43
N GLY A 390 0.97 21.37 -5.47
CA GLY A 390 1.28 19.95 -5.53
C GLY A 390 0.21 19.10 -6.20
N GLN A 391 -0.31 19.53 -7.35
CA GLN A 391 -1.34 18.79 -8.07
C GLN A 391 -0.80 18.17 -9.36
N PHE A 392 -1.03 16.88 -9.55
CA PHE A 392 -0.69 16.15 -10.76
C PHE A 392 -1.56 14.91 -10.94
N THR A 393 -1.61 14.38 -12.17
CA THR A 393 -2.33 13.13 -12.49
C THR A 393 -1.33 12.00 -12.68
N PHE A 394 -1.58 10.84 -12.05
CA PHE A 394 -0.77 9.64 -12.26
C PHE A 394 -0.80 9.19 -13.72
N THR A 395 0.38 9.06 -14.32
CA THR A 395 0.58 8.59 -15.69
C THR A 395 1.16 7.19 -15.73
N GLY A 396 1.82 6.78 -14.68
CA GLY A 396 2.36 5.43 -14.50
C GLY A 396 1.27 4.35 -14.40
N PRO A 397 1.65 3.07 -14.37
CA PRO A 397 0.67 1.98 -14.38
C PRO A 397 -0.15 1.86 -13.09
N MET A 398 0.37 2.30 -11.95
CA MET A 398 -0.38 2.29 -10.68
C MET A 398 -1.35 3.46 -10.61
N SER A 399 -2.60 3.20 -10.24
CA SER A 399 -3.64 4.22 -10.03
C SER A 399 -3.79 5.22 -11.20
N ARG A 400 -3.45 4.81 -12.42
CA ARG A 400 -3.50 5.66 -13.61
C ARG A 400 -4.83 6.38 -13.73
N GLY A 401 -4.76 7.68 -14.00
CA GLY A 401 -5.93 8.55 -14.17
C GLY A 401 -6.37 9.24 -12.87
N ILE A 402 -5.90 8.82 -11.70
CA ILE A 402 -6.15 9.53 -10.45
C ILE A 402 -5.38 10.85 -10.45
N THR A 403 -6.07 11.95 -10.16
CA THR A 403 -5.45 13.25 -9.87
C THR A 403 -5.25 13.37 -8.37
N LEU A 404 -3.99 13.54 -7.97
CA LEU A 404 -3.59 13.72 -6.57
C LEU A 404 -3.29 15.20 -6.31
N ASP A 405 -3.71 15.68 -5.15
CA ASP A 405 -3.34 16.98 -4.61
C ASP A 405 -2.59 16.75 -3.29
N ILE A 406 -1.29 17.04 -3.28
CA ILE A 406 -0.42 16.88 -2.11
C ILE A 406 -0.19 18.20 -1.36
N GLY A 407 -0.91 19.25 -1.76
CA GLY A 407 -0.69 20.59 -1.26
C GLY A 407 0.58 21.24 -1.82
N PRO A 408 0.90 22.47 -1.40
CA PRO A 408 2.10 23.14 -1.87
C PRO A 408 3.38 22.34 -1.62
N THR A 409 4.34 22.43 -2.55
CA THR A 409 5.67 21.87 -2.42
C THR A 409 6.73 22.91 -2.73
N ALA A 410 7.93 22.73 -2.17
CA ALA A 410 9.09 23.53 -2.52
C ALA A 410 10.24 22.64 -3.00
N VAL A 411 11.01 23.12 -3.94
CA VAL A 411 12.32 22.55 -4.26
C VAL A 411 13.38 23.39 -3.59
N VAL A 412 14.21 22.75 -2.79
CA VAL A 412 15.40 23.38 -2.20
C VAL A 412 16.67 22.71 -2.70
N ARG A 413 17.75 23.49 -2.85
CA ARG A 413 19.05 23.01 -3.35
C ARG A 413 20.13 23.14 -2.30
N VAL A 414 20.90 22.05 -2.14
CA VAL A 414 22.12 22.00 -1.34
C VAL A 414 23.21 21.36 -2.20
N GLY A 415 24.31 22.10 -2.49
CA GLY A 415 25.32 21.61 -3.43
C GLY A 415 24.69 21.19 -4.77
N GLY A 416 24.93 19.96 -5.18
CA GLY A 416 24.35 19.37 -6.41
C GLY A 416 23.05 18.56 -6.19
N ILE A 417 22.38 18.72 -5.05
CA ILE A 417 21.18 17.96 -4.69
C ILE A 417 19.95 18.88 -4.70
N ASP A 418 18.96 18.56 -5.52
CA ASP A 418 17.62 19.16 -5.51
C ASP A 418 16.68 18.29 -4.68
N ILE A 419 16.07 18.86 -3.64
CA ILE A 419 15.23 18.16 -2.68
C ILE A 419 13.79 18.68 -2.79
N VAL A 420 12.84 17.80 -3.01
CA VAL A 420 11.40 18.12 -2.94
C VAL A 420 10.97 18.08 -1.48
N VAL A 421 10.48 19.22 -0.95
CA VAL A 421 9.94 19.36 0.40
C VAL A 421 8.43 19.52 0.32
N ALA A 422 7.71 18.68 1.06
CA ALA A 422 6.26 18.66 1.12
C ALA A 422 5.73 18.88 2.53
N GLY A 423 4.44 19.26 2.64
CA GLY A 423 3.76 19.41 3.92
C GLY A 423 3.02 18.17 4.40
N THR A 424 2.87 17.17 3.52
CA THR A 424 2.15 15.92 3.78
C THR A 424 2.96 14.73 3.25
N ARG A 425 2.73 13.54 3.83
CA ARG A 425 3.44 12.31 3.48
C ARG A 425 2.81 11.63 2.28
N HIS A 426 3.63 11.30 1.28
CA HIS A 426 3.20 10.55 0.10
C HIS A 426 4.31 9.64 -0.40
N GLN A 427 3.99 8.39 -0.68
CA GLN A 427 4.94 7.50 -1.31
C GLN A 427 5.25 7.93 -2.74
N VAL A 428 6.52 8.13 -3.06
CA VAL A 428 6.97 8.49 -4.41
C VAL A 428 6.93 7.26 -5.31
N LEU A 429 5.86 7.12 -6.06
CA LEU A 429 5.62 5.97 -6.93
C LEU A 429 5.47 6.33 -8.42
N ASP A 430 5.40 7.62 -8.76
CA ASP A 430 5.24 8.14 -10.12
C ASP A 430 6.15 9.35 -10.34
N PRO A 431 6.75 9.54 -11.53
CA PRO A 431 7.54 10.75 -11.85
C PRO A 431 6.80 12.06 -11.61
N GLY A 432 5.47 12.05 -11.57
CA GLY A 432 4.64 13.21 -11.23
C GLY A 432 5.05 13.91 -9.94
N PHE A 433 5.58 13.15 -8.95
CA PHE A 433 6.10 13.71 -7.68
C PHE A 433 7.33 14.63 -7.85
N PHE A 434 8.04 14.53 -8.96
CA PHE A 434 9.15 15.41 -9.30
C PHE A 434 8.73 16.45 -10.37
N THR A 435 8.01 15.98 -11.40
CA THR A 435 7.72 16.83 -12.57
C THR A 435 6.77 17.98 -12.24
N HIS A 436 5.81 17.80 -11.28
CA HIS A 436 4.96 18.91 -10.82
C HIS A 436 5.79 20.02 -10.15
N ALA A 437 6.90 19.68 -9.51
CA ALA A 437 7.82 20.61 -8.87
C ALA A 437 8.83 21.24 -9.85
N GLY A 438 8.80 20.84 -11.13
CA GLY A 438 9.70 21.33 -12.18
C GLY A 438 11.00 20.53 -12.30
N LEU A 439 11.10 19.36 -11.67
CA LEU A 439 12.24 18.46 -11.77
C LEU A 439 11.91 17.32 -12.73
N ASP A 440 12.69 17.15 -13.80
CA ASP A 440 12.59 15.96 -14.66
C ASP A 440 13.62 14.91 -14.19
N PRO A 441 13.17 13.76 -13.64
CA PRO A 441 14.08 12.71 -13.18
C PRO A 441 15.09 12.24 -14.22
N ALA A 442 14.75 12.33 -15.51
CA ALA A 442 15.64 11.92 -16.60
C ALA A 442 16.89 12.82 -16.75
N HIS A 443 16.91 14.00 -16.14
CA HIS A 443 18.02 14.94 -16.20
C HIS A 443 19.03 14.78 -15.03
N TYR A 444 18.80 13.81 -14.16
CA TYR A 444 19.66 13.54 -12.99
C TYR A 444 20.43 12.22 -13.14
N ASP A 445 21.64 12.19 -12.61
CA ASP A 445 22.45 10.97 -12.60
C ASP A 445 22.00 10.01 -11.49
N LEU A 446 21.47 10.59 -10.38
CA LEU A 446 20.93 9.87 -9.24
C LEU A 446 19.53 10.41 -8.89
N VAL A 447 18.58 9.51 -8.74
CA VAL A 447 17.24 9.83 -8.21
C VAL A 447 17.01 9.01 -6.96
N VAL A 448 16.65 9.66 -5.86
CA VAL A 448 16.32 9.00 -4.59
C VAL A 448 14.82 9.13 -4.34
N VAL A 449 14.19 8.02 -3.98
CA VAL A 449 12.76 7.96 -3.64
C VAL A 449 12.55 7.30 -2.29
N LYS A 450 11.67 7.85 -1.45
CA LYS A 450 11.22 7.19 -0.22
C LYS A 450 10.11 6.18 -0.57
N SER A 451 10.55 4.96 -0.83
CA SER A 451 9.69 3.86 -1.28
C SER A 451 10.47 2.55 -1.17
N SER A 452 9.80 1.40 -1.15
CA SER A 452 10.48 0.11 -1.12
C SER A 452 10.36 -0.69 -2.43
N GLN A 453 9.24 -0.55 -3.16
CA GLN A 453 8.98 -1.37 -4.36
C GLN A 453 8.10 -0.68 -5.41
N HIS A 454 7.07 0.09 -5.03
CA HIS A 454 6.06 0.64 -5.94
C HIS A 454 6.64 1.51 -7.05
N PHE A 455 7.69 2.26 -6.77
CA PHE A 455 8.39 3.12 -7.73
C PHE A 455 8.85 2.36 -8.98
N ARG A 456 9.12 1.05 -8.88
CA ARG A 456 9.62 0.24 -10.00
C ARG A 456 8.69 0.24 -11.21
N ALA A 457 7.37 0.37 -10.99
CA ALA A 457 6.40 0.37 -12.07
C ALA A 457 6.56 1.53 -13.05
N ALA A 458 6.85 2.73 -12.53
CA ALA A 458 6.96 3.94 -13.36
C ALA A 458 8.41 4.37 -13.60
N PHE A 459 9.29 4.26 -12.60
CA PHE A 459 10.70 4.66 -12.73
C PHE A 459 11.61 3.56 -13.26
N GLY A 460 11.24 2.27 -13.10
CA GLY A 460 12.09 1.15 -13.53
C GLY A 460 12.55 1.25 -14.99
N PRO A 461 11.68 1.59 -15.95
CA PRO A 461 12.08 1.76 -17.36
C PRO A 461 13.09 2.89 -17.59
N MET A 462 13.23 3.86 -16.67
CA MET A 462 14.13 5.00 -16.78
C MET A 462 15.49 4.76 -16.11
N ALA A 463 15.57 3.71 -15.28
CA ALA A 463 16.74 3.42 -14.45
C ALA A 463 17.68 2.41 -15.09
N ARG A 464 19.00 2.74 -15.15
CA ARG A 464 20.03 1.75 -15.51
C ARG A 464 20.43 0.83 -14.36
N THR A 465 20.22 1.29 -13.13
CA THR A 465 20.50 0.54 -11.90
C THR A 465 19.51 0.93 -10.83
N ILE A 466 19.04 -0.05 -10.06
CA ILE A 466 18.14 0.16 -8.92
C ILE A 466 18.78 -0.42 -7.66
N LEU A 467 18.98 0.42 -6.67
CA LEU A 467 19.47 0.06 -5.35
C LEU A 467 18.36 0.28 -4.31
N VAL A 468 18.25 -0.64 -3.36
CA VAL A 468 17.36 -0.48 -2.19
C VAL A 468 18.26 -0.36 -0.96
N ILE A 469 18.11 0.73 -0.23
CA ILE A 469 18.88 1.01 0.97
C ILE A 469 17.95 0.90 2.19
N ASP A 470 18.42 0.19 3.19
CA ASP A 470 17.89 0.22 4.54
C ASP A 470 18.83 1.03 5.40
N SER A 471 18.49 2.30 5.60
CA SER A 471 19.30 3.20 6.44
C SER A 471 19.20 2.83 7.93
N GLY A 472 18.24 1.98 8.32
CA GLY A 472 17.88 1.73 9.71
C GLY A 472 17.18 2.91 10.38
N ASP A 473 16.97 4.00 9.66
CA ASP A 473 16.44 5.28 10.14
C ASP A 473 14.99 5.47 9.66
N GLY A 474 14.06 4.60 10.10
CA GLY A 474 12.67 4.70 9.69
C GLY A 474 11.79 3.54 10.17
N LEU A 475 10.47 3.74 10.05
CA LEU A 475 9.45 2.81 10.56
C LEU A 475 9.13 1.66 9.60
N THR A 476 9.87 1.53 8.51
CA THR A 476 9.71 0.46 7.52
C THR A 476 11.04 -0.25 7.21
N SER A 477 11.99 -0.19 8.15
CA SER A 477 13.22 -0.98 8.09
C SER A 477 12.89 -2.47 7.92
N PHE A 478 13.71 -3.16 7.16
CA PHE A 478 13.57 -4.60 6.91
C PHE A 478 14.06 -5.46 8.08
N ASP A 479 14.75 -4.86 9.06
CA ASP A 479 15.09 -5.54 10.32
C ASP A 479 13.87 -5.58 11.25
N LEU A 480 13.01 -6.58 11.06
CA LEU A 480 11.80 -6.74 11.86
C LEU A 480 12.08 -7.00 13.35
N ALA A 481 13.26 -7.47 13.71
CA ALA A 481 13.62 -7.71 15.12
C ALA A 481 13.79 -6.38 15.89
N ALA A 482 14.15 -5.30 15.20
CA ALA A 482 14.33 -3.98 15.81
C ALA A 482 13.02 -3.36 16.32
N PHE A 483 11.85 -3.80 15.83
CA PHE A 483 10.54 -3.21 16.19
C PHE A 483 9.97 -3.69 17.53
N GLY A 484 10.48 -4.79 18.10
CA GLY A 484 10.03 -5.28 19.43
C GLY A 484 8.57 -5.75 19.45
N HIS A 485 8.18 -6.57 18.48
CA HIS A 485 6.83 -7.16 18.42
C HIS A 485 6.48 -7.91 19.72
N THR A 486 5.31 -7.62 20.28
CA THR A 486 4.83 -8.18 21.56
C THR A 486 3.49 -8.90 21.45
N ARG A 487 2.71 -8.64 20.40
CA ARG A 487 1.33 -9.13 20.23
C ARG A 487 1.18 -10.12 19.09
N VAL A 488 2.16 -10.22 18.19
CA VAL A 488 2.17 -11.27 17.16
C VAL A 488 2.20 -12.64 17.82
N ARG A 489 1.55 -13.63 17.19
CA ARG A 489 1.63 -15.02 17.67
C ARG A 489 3.07 -15.50 17.72
N ARG A 490 3.39 -16.34 18.70
CA ARG A 490 4.74 -16.90 18.89
C ARG A 490 4.65 -18.42 19.08
N PRO A 491 5.64 -19.21 18.62
CA PRO A 491 6.83 -18.77 17.86
C PRO A 491 6.51 -18.43 16.40
N VAL A 492 7.24 -17.48 15.81
CA VAL A 492 6.97 -16.95 14.45
C VAL A 492 8.25 -16.56 13.71
N HIS A 493 8.37 -16.96 12.44
CA HIS A 493 9.45 -16.50 11.57
C HIS A 493 9.23 -15.03 11.15
N PRO A 494 10.25 -14.16 11.08
CA PRO A 494 11.68 -14.41 11.36
C PRO A 494 12.10 -14.11 12.82
N LEU A 495 11.16 -13.80 13.73
CA LEU A 495 11.45 -13.35 15.08
C LEU A 495 11.89 -14.47 16.03
N ASP A 496 11.60 -15.71 15.67
CA ASP A 496 11.97 -16.90 16.44
C ASP A 496 12.68 -17.92 15.56
N GLU A 497 13.57 -18.70 16.17
CA GLU A 497 14.13 -19.88 15.52
C GLU A 497 13.08 -20.99 15.46
N LEU A 498 12.76 -21.43 14.27
CA LEU A 498 11.82 -22.50 14.00
C LEU A 498 12.51 -23.56 13.14
N PRO A 499 12.22 -24.86 13.35
CA PRO A 499 12.76 -25.93 12.51
C PRO A 499 12.33 -25.74 11.05
N ASP A 500 13.19 -26.22 10.14
CA ASP A 500 12.94 -26.17 8.67
C ASP A 500 11.79 -27.09 8.25
#